data_99b2ef5357347cc234370980e25f7d6a
#
_entry.id   99b2ef5357347cc234370980e25f7d6a
#
_cell.length_a   1.000
_cell.length_b   1.000
_cell.length_c   1.000
_cell.angle_alpha   90.00
_cell.angle_beta   90.00
_cell.angle_gamma   90.00
#
_symmetry.space_group_name_H-M   'P 1'
#
loop_
_entity.id
_entity.type
_entity.pdbx_description
1 polymer ?
#
loop_
_entity_poly.entity_id
_entity_poly.type
_entity_poly.pdbx_seq_one_letter_code
_entity_poly.pdbx_strand_id
1 'polypeptide(L)'
;ESYSLNHISHVVLGDEKLDYSDVGTFMETYENDHQRFIDYHIKDVELVHRIDEKLGLIDLVMTMAYMAGVNYNDTLGTTAIWDCIIYRELMSKKIAVPQPKDHKKAAFVGGYVKDPHVGMHDWVMSFDLNSLYPNIIIQYNMSPETLIRMPNAIGAKAANGATFRKDKVGIIPELVEKLYVTRVSTKQEMLKVKQQIEDEGKSDSLVRKATILENKQMATKILLNSLYGAMGNRYFRYFDLLVAEGVTTTGQAVIQHAEKAVNGFLNKAMQDDKDRVIAMDTDSLYVGVGDLVDKYCKEDPVQFLDRFAKEAIEPILEKSFEQFAKDTDAYTNRMVMKREAIADRGIWTAKKRYILNVHNNEGVQYAEPKIKVMGIEAVKSSTPEVCRDAMKQMFKIIISGDERKTQDAIAEFKDYFKSLSADKVAFPRGVSDITSYADRNHIFSKGTPIHSRGALLYNYYVKKKQLDKRYRLIQNGDKIKFIYLNKRNEMQQNVISFPDDKLPDELGLNKYIDYDLQFQKTFLDPLDIILKSIKWQAEPVANLEDFFV
;
A
#
# COMPACT_ATOMS: atom_id res chain seq x y z
N GLU A 1 3.81 -6.33 9.90
CA GLU A 1 4.70 -7.27 9.20
C GLU A 1 6.13 -7.02 9.61
N SER A 2 6.85 -8.09 9.88
CA SER A 2 8.28 -8.06 10.16
C SER A 2 9.05 -8.33 8.86
N TYR A 3 10.22 -7.69 8.70
CA TYR A 3 11.16 -8.02 7.63
C TYR A 3 12.28 -8.96 8.15
N SER A 4 12.08 -9.60 9.32
CA SER A 4 13.01 -10.63 9.80
C SER A 4 12.99 -11.84 8.85
N LEU A 5 14.13 -12.50 8.72
CA LEU A 5 14.24 -13.70 7.88
C LEU A 5 13.21 -14.76 8.28
N ASN A 6 12.97 -14.96 9.58
CA ASN A 6 11.96 -15.92 10.06
C ASN A 6 10.56 -15.61 9.53
N HIS A 7 10.12 -14.35 9.65
CA HIS A 7 8.78 -13.95 9.17
C HIS A 7 8.67 -14.02 7.64
N ILE A 8 9.68 -13.55 6.90
CA ILE A 8 9.67 -13.60 5.44
C ILE A 8 9.67 -15.04 4.95
N SER A 9 10.49 -15.92 5.52
CA SER A 9 10.53 -17.34 5.14
C SER A 9 9.21 -18.04 5.46
N HIS A 10 8.59 -17.77 6.62
CA HIS A 10 7.26 -18.29 6.94
C HIS A 10 6.22 -17.87 5.88
N VAL A 11 6.13 -16.58 5.58
CA VAL A 11 5.14 -16.05 4.62
C VAL A 11 5.40 -16.53 3.19
N VAL A 12 6.67 -16.56 2.77
CA VAL A 12 7.05 -16.88 1.38
C VAL A 12 7.16 -18.38 1.16
N LEU A 13 7.79 -19.11 2.08
CA LEU A 13 8.14 -20.53 1.91
C LEU A 13 7.23 -21.47 2.71
N GLY A 14 6.53 -20.98 3.74
CA GLY A 14 5.87 -21.82 4.75
C GLY A 14 6.88 -22.53 5.68
N ASP A 15 8.11 -22.01 5.78
CA ASP A 15 9.24 -22.59 6.50
C ASP A 15 9.85 -21.52 7.43
N GLU A 16 10.47 -21.96 8.53
CA GLU A 16 10.96 -21.08 9.59
C GLU A 16 12.42 -21.39 9.93
N LYS A 17 13.06 -20.47 10.65
CA LYS A 17 14.38 -20.68 11.25
C LYS A 17 14.30 -21.79 12.31
N LEU A 18 15.43 -22.41 12.61
CA LEU A 18 15.51 -23.36 13.71
C LEU A 18 15.27 -22.65 15.06
N ASP A 19 14.47 -23.27 15.92
CA ASP A 19 14.26 -22.79 17.28
C ASP A 19 15.40 -23.23 18.20
N TYR A 20 15.87 -22.32 19.05
CA TYR A 20 16.90 -22.55 20.07
C TYR A 20 16.47 -22.05 21.45
N SER A 21 15.19 -21.73 21.62
CA SER A 21 14.66 -21.13 22.84
C SER A 21 14.78 -22.03 24.08
N ASP A 22 14.87 -23.34 23.88
CA ASP A 22 15.09 -24.34 24.91
C ASP A 22 16.53 -24.34 25.49
N VAL A 23 17.51 -23.88 24.69
CA VAL A 23 18.91 -23.74 25.13
C VAL A 23 19.15 -22.39 25.83
N GLY A 24 18.29 -21.41 25.58
CA GLY A 24 18.35 -20.08 26.19
C GLY A 24 18.68 -18.97 25.18
N THR A 25 19.89 -18.42 25.23
CA THR A 25 20.33 -17.38 24.30
C THR A 25 21.13 -17.94 23.13
N PHE A 26 21.28 -17.16 22.08
CA PHE A 26 22.10 -17.52 20.92
C PHE A 26 23.57 -17.81 21.30
N MET A 27 24.09 -17.11 22.30
CA MET A 27 25.46 -17.36 22.82
C MET A 27 25.53 -18.65 23.60
N GLU A 28 24.53 -18.95 24.43
CA GLU A 28 24.44 -20.22 25.15
C GLU A 28 24.31 -21.41 24.17
N THR A 29 23.65 -21.24 23.04
CA THR A 29 23.61 -22.26 21.97
C THR A 29 25.00 -22.51 21.39
N TYR A 30 25.80 -21.45 21.15
CA TYR A 30 27.17 -21.59 20.71
C TYR A 30 28.05 -22.35 21.71
N GLU A 31 27.89 -22.05 23.01
CA GLU A 31 28.71 -22.63 24.07
C GLU A 31 28.30 -24.08 24.44
N ASN A 32 27.00 -24.38 24.44
CA ASN A 32 26.46 -25.63 24.97
C ASN A 32 25.97 -26.61 23.90
N ASP A 33 25.64 -26.12 22.66
CA ASP A 33 25.17 -26.95 21.54
C ASP A 33 25.71 -26.40 20.22
N HIS A 34 27.02 -26.56 20.04
CA HIS A 34 27.73 -26.02 18.88
C HIS A 34 27.23 -26.57 17.54
N GLN A 35 26.79 -27.83 17.48
CA GLN A 35 26.23 -28.40 16.26
C GLN A 35 24.93 -27.69 15.86
N ARG A 36 24.03 -27.47 16.80
CA ARG A 36 22.78 -26.75 16.55
C ARG A 36 23.01 -25.30 16.12
N PHE A 37 24.04 -24.67 16.68
CA PHE A 37 24.46 -23.33 16.25
C PHE A 37 24.89 -23.32 14.77
N ILE A 38 25.66 -24.31 14.32
CA ILE A 38 26.05 -24.48 12.91
C ILE A 38 24.81 -24.75 12.04
N ASP A 39 23.96 -25.68 12.44
CA ASP A 39 22.73 -26.02 11.70
C ASP A 39 21.79 -24.82 11.55
N TYR A 40 21.71 -23.97 12.59
CA TYR A 40 20.97 -22.72 12.54
C TYR A 40 21.50 -21.78 11.45
N HIS A 41 22.82 -21.60 11.35
CA HIS A 41 23.43 -20.76 10.31
C HIS A 41 23.25 -21.35 8.90
N ILE A 42 23.37 -22.66 8.75
CA ILE A 42 23.10 -23.34 7.48
C ILE A 42 21.65 -23.09 7.05
N LYS A 43 20.71 -23.26 7.98
CA LYS A 43 19.29 -23.00 7.73
C LYS A 43 19.03 -21.54 7.33
N ASP A 44 19.67 -20.58 7.99
CA ASP A 44 19.55 -19.15 7.64
C ASP A 44 19.96 -18.87 6.19
N VAL A 45 21.10 -19.43 5.76
CA VAL A 45 21.58 -19.28 4.37
C VAL A 45 20.66 -19.97 3.37
N GLU A 46 20.21 -21.20 3.68
CA GLU A 46 19.26 -21.95 2.87
C GLU A 46 17.93 -21.19 2.67
N LEU A 47 17.39 -20.61 3.73
CA LEU A 47 16.15 -19.83 3.65
C LEU A 47 16.29 -18.61 2.74
N VAL A 48 17.41 -17.87 2.82
CA VAL A 48 17.68 -16.73 1.93
C VAL A 48 17.75 -17.16 0.48
N HIS A 49 18.47 -18.25 0.20
CA HIS A 49 18.59 -18.80 -1.16
C HIS A 49 17.21 -19.21 -1.72
N ARG A 50 16.44 -19.97 -0.97
CA ARG A 50 15.09 -20.42 -1.37
C ARG A 50 14.09 -19.27 -1.54
N ILE A 51 14.21 -18.20 -0.75
CA ILE A 51 13.41 -16.99 -0.95
C ILE A 51 13.73 -16.36 -2.29
N ASP A 52 15.02 -16.22 -2.64
CA ASP A 52 15.41 -15.65 -3.93
C ASP A 52 15.02 -16.55 -5.11
N GLU A 53 15.20 -17.86 -5.01
CA GLU A 53 14.72 -18.81 -6.02
C GLU A 53 13.21 -18.66 -6.29
N LYS A 54 12.42 -18.44 -5.24
CA LYS A 54 10.95 -18.32 -5.36
C LYS A 54 10.51 -16.94 -5.87
N LEU A 55 11.16 -15.87 -5.45
CA LEU A 55 10.76 -14.50 -5.76
C LEU A 55 11.53 -13.88 -6.94
N GLY A 56 12.72 -14.38 -7.28
CA GLY A 56 13.56 -13.89 -8.37
C GLY A 56 14.02 -12.44 -8.19
N LEU A 57 14.26 -12.00 -6.95
CA LEU A 57 14.55 -10.60 -6.63
C LEU A 57 15.89 -10.14 -7.18
N ILE A 58 16.93 -11.00 -7.11
CA ILE A 58 18.26 -10.69 -7.65
C ILE A 58 18.18 -10.50 -9.15
N ASP A 59 17.53 -11.40 -9.87
CA ASP A 59 17.33 -11.32 -11.32
C ASP A 59 16.55 -10.06 -11.73
N LEU A 60 15.51 -9.71 -10.96
CA LEU A 60 14.73 -8.48 -11.18
C LEU A 60 15.60 -7.24 -11.04
N VAL A 61 16.36 -7.14 -9.95
CA VAL A 61 17.22 -5.99 -9.67
C VAL A 61 18.37 -5.89 -10.68
N MET A 62 18.96 -7.01 -11.06
CA MET A 62 19.98 -7.06 -12.14
C MET A 62 19.39 -6.61 -13.48
N THR A 63 18.18 -7.05 -13.81
CA THR A 63 17.47 -6.58 -15.01
C THR A 63 17.27 -5.08 -14.99
N MET A 64 16.87 -4.51 -13.85
CA MET A 64 16.74 -3.05 -13.67
C MET A 64 18.09 -2.33 -13.85
N ALA A 65 19.16 -2.86 -13.25
CA ALA A 65 20.51 -2.30 -13.36
C ALA A 65 20.98 -2.23 -14.81
N TYR A 66 20.81 -3.32 -15.56
CA TYR A 66 21.15 -3.37 -17.00
C TYR A 66 20.30 -2.41 -17.84
N MET A 67 18.98 -2.36 -17.61
CA MET A 67 18.08 -1.48 -18.36
C MET A 67 18.43 0.00 -18.11
N ALA A 68 18.68 0.37 -16.87
CA ALA A 68 19.00 1.73 -16.48
C ALA A 68 20.47 2.09 -16.76
N GLY A 69 21.39 1.12 -16.81
CA GLY A 69 22.83 1.34 -16.93
C GLY A 69 23.47 1.84 -15.65
N VAL A 70 22.98 1.38 -14.49
CA VAL A 70 23.47 1.74 -13.15
C VAL A 70 24.08 0.52 -12.45
N ASN A 71 24.82 0.76 -11.35
CA ASN A 71 25.26 -0.33 -10.50
C ASN A 71 24.10 -0.96 -9.73
N TYR A 72 24.28 -2.21 -9.29
CA TYR A 72 23.27 -2.94 -8.51
C TYR A 72 22.72 -2.13 -7.33
N ASN A 73 23.59 -1.53 -6.51
CA ASN A 73 23.18 -0.75 -5.34
C ASN A 73 22.41 0.53 -5.70
N ASP A 74 22.63 1.09 -6.87
CA ASP A 74 21.97 2.33 -7.31
C ASP A 74 20.51 2.08 -7.74
N THR A 75 20.12 0.82 -7.96
CA THR A 75 18.74 0.43 -8.32
C THR A 75 17.73 0.74 -7.21
N LEU A 76 18.18 0.92 -5.97
CA LEU A 76 17.34 1.32 -4.84
C LEU A 76 17.04 2.84 -4.83
N GLY A 77 17.74 3.62 -5.66
CA GLY A 77 17.59 5.08 -5.74
C GLY A 77 16.90 5.53 -7.03
N THR A 78 15.65 5.96 -6.96
CA THR A 78 14.86 6.37 -8.15
C THR A 78 15.51 7.53 -8.93
N THR A 79 16.11 8.49 -8.23
CA THR A 79 16.81 9.63 -8.85
C THR A 79 18.06 9.21 -9.60
N ALA A 80 18.86 8.29 -9.04
CA ALA A 80 20.07 7.76 -9.68
C ALA A 80 19.74 7.00 -10.97
N ILE A 81 18.72 6.14 -10.91
CA ILE A 81 18.22 5.39 -12.07
C ILE A 81 17.84 6.33 -13.21
N TRP A 82 16.97 7.30 -12.94
CA TRP A 82 16.45 8.19 -13.97
C TRP A 82 17.47 9.21 -14.44
N ASP A 83 18.39 9.65 -13.57
CA ASP A 83 19.52 10.49 -14.00
C ASP A 83 20.39 9.75 -15.04
N CYS A 84 20.68 8.47 -14.81
CA CYS A 84 21.47 7.67 -15.75
C CYS A 84 20.71 7.37 -17.06
N ILE A 85 19.43 7.02 -17.00
CA ILE A 85 18.61 6.76 -18.20
C ILE A 85 18.58 8.02 -19.09
N ILE A 86 18.28 9.19 -18.51
CA ILE A 86 18.22 10.46 -19.25
C ILE A 86 19.61 10.87 -19.75
N TYR A 87 20.65 10.71 -18.91
CA TYR A 87 22.03 10.96 -19.30
C TYR A 87 22.41 10.18 -20.57
N ARG A 88 22.15 8.89 -20.61
CA ARG A 88 22.46 8.03 -21.78
C ARG A 88 21.70 8.48 -23.02
N GLU A 89 20.43 8.86 -22.90
CA GLU A 89 19.64 9.37 -24.02
C GLU A 89 20.20 10.70 -24.54
N LEU A 90 20.55 11.63 -23.64
CA LEU A 90 21.16 12.92 -24.01
C LEU A 90 22.50 12.72 -24.71
N MET A 91 23.36 11.84 -24.18
CA MET A 91 24.65 11.51 -24.79
C MET A 91 24.50 10.88 -26.18
N SER A 92 23.53 9.97 -26.36
CA SER A 92 23.26 9.37 -27.69
C SER A 92 22.81 10.40 -28.71
N LYS A 93 22.11 11.43 -28.27
CA LYS A 93 21.64 12.55 -29.09
C LYS A 93 22.64 13.71 -29.21
N LYS A 94 23.82 13.57 -28.59
CA LYS A 94 24.87 14.62 -28.52
C LYS A 94 24.35 15.94 -27.92
N ILE A 95 23.49 15.85 -26.91
CA ILE A 95 22.94 16.96 -26.15
C ILE A 95 23.73 17.11 -24.87
N ALA A 96 24.14 18.34 -24.53
CA ALA A 96 24.85 18.63 -23.31
C ALA A 96 23.99 18.34 -22.07
N VAL A 97 24.57 17.63 -21.10
CA VAL A 97 23.88 17.29 -19.84
C VAL A 97 23.92 18.52 -18.92
N PRO A 98 22.78 18.97 -18.38
CA PRO A 98 22.76 20.11 -17.47
C PRO A 98 23.48 19.79 -16.16
N GLN A 99 24.10 20.79 -15.55
CA GLN A 99 24.68 20.66 -14.22
C GLN A 99 23.55 20.52 -13.16
N PRO A 100 23.76 19.71 -12.10
CA PRO A 100 22.85 19.69 -10.97
C PRO A 100 22.68 21.07 -10.37
N LYS A 101 21.45 21.43 -10.01
CA LYS A 101 21.15 22.70 -9.34
C LYS A 101 20.65 22.41 -7.93
N ASP A 102 21.02 23.25 -6.98
CA ASP A 102 20.44 23.20 -5.64
C ASP A 102 19.09 23.92 -5.65
N HIS A 103 18.02 23.19 -5.36
CA HIS A 103 16.66 23.69 -5.32
C HIS A 103 16.17 23.79 -3.89
N LYS A 104 15.57 24.92 -3.52
CA LYS A 104 14.91 25.07 -2.22
C LYS A 104 13.78 24.04 -2.11
N LYS A 105 13.58 23.51 -0.90
CA LYS A 105 12.43 22.65 -0.63
C LYS A 105 11.14 23.45 -0.83
N ALA A 106 10.33 23.07 -1.80
CA ALA A 106 9.00 23.62 -2.04
C ALA A 106 7.99 22.48 -1.86
N ALA A 107 6.88 22.76 -1.18
CA ALA A 107 5.75 21.87 -1.14
C ALA A 107 4.87 22.14 -2.37
N PHE A 108 4.39 21.10 -3.02
CA PHE A 108 3.40 21.17 -4.08
C PHE A 108 2.30 20.12 -3.85
N VAL A 109 1.16 20.34 -4.50
CA VAL A 109 -0.03 19.52 -4.25
C VAL A 109 0.13 18.14 -4.87
N GLY A 110 -0.21 17.09 -4.12
CA GLY A 110 -0.20 15.69 -4.58
C GLY A 110 -1.44 15.29 -5.39
N GLY A 111 -1.74 13.99 -5.46
CA GLY A 111 -2.96 13.48 -6.09
C GLY A 111 -4.23 13.93 -5.36
N TYR A 112 -5.33 14.05 -6.10
CA TYR A 112 -6.63 14.39 -5.53
C TYR A 112 -7.25 13.19 -4.82
N VAL A 113 -7.80 13.43 -3.64
CA VAL A 113 -8.58 12.43 -2.90
C VAL A 113 -9.89 13.08 -2.44
N LYS A 114 -11.01 12.60 -2.98
CA LYS A 114 -12.35 13.03 -2.59
C LYS A 114 -12.66 12.58 -1.16
N ASP A 115 -13.36 13.42 -0.38
CA ASP A 115 -13.98 12.98 0.87
C ASP A 115 -15.05 11.94 0.52
N PRO A 116 -14.98 10.70 1.09
CA PRO A 116 -15.90 9.67 0.70
C PRO A 116 -17.29 9.91 1.30
N HIS A 117 -18.30 9.37 0.65
CA HIS A 117 -19.59 9.18 1.27
C HIS A 117 -19.47 8.06 2.31
N VAL A 118 -19.30 8.45 3.58
CA VAL A 118 -19.07 7.51 4.70
C VAL A 118 -20.31 6.64 4.90
N GLY A 119 -20.10 5.32 5.05
CA GLY A 119 -21.17 4.36 5.26
C GLY A 119 -21.03 3.11 4.41
N MET A 120 -22.08 2.29 4.43
CA MET A 120 -22.22 1.10 3.60
C MET A 120 -22.96 1.46 2.30
N HIS A 121 -22.45 0.96 1.20
CA HIS A 121 -23.00 1.17 -0.14
C HIS A 121 -23.22 -0.19 -0.82
N ASP A 122 -24.41 -0.38 -1.36
CA ASP A 122 -24.73 -1.56 -2.16
C ASP A 122 -24.30 -1.32 -3.61
N TRP A 123 -23.77 -2.36 -4.23
CA TRP A 123 -23.26 -2.38 -5.60
C TRP A 123 -22.36 -1.21 -5.96
N VAL A 124 -21.08 -1.49 -5.90
CA VAL A 124 -20.03 -0.51 -6.20
C VAL A 124 -19.19 -1.00 -7.37
N MET A 125 -18.99 -0.15 -8.36
CA MET A 125 -17.99 -0.33 -9.41
C MET A 125 -16.78 0.57 -9.16
N SER A 126 -15.56 0.06 -9.31
CA SER A 126 -14.37 0.87 -9.40
C SER A 126 -13.84 0.95 -10.82
N PHE A 127 -13.34 2.14 -11.18
CA PHE A 127 -12.66 2.42 -12.44
C PHE A 127 -11.28 2.98 -12.14
N ASP A 128 -10.29 2.61 -12.94
CA ASP A 128 -8.89 3.02 -12.75
C ASP A 128 -8.28 3.60 -14.03
N LEU A 129 -7.50 4.67 -13.89
CA LEU A 129 -6.78 5.30 -14.99
C LEU A 129 -5.46 4.57 -15.26
N ASN A 130 -5.32 4.01 -16.44
CA ASN A 130 -4.10 3.32 -16.84
C ASN A 130 -2.87 4.22 -16.77
N SER A 131 -1.94 3.93 -15.83
CA SER A 131 -0.65 4.62 -15.73
C SER A 131 -0.80 6.15 -15.79
N LEU A 132 -1.64 6.74 -14.92
CA LEU A 132 -2.05 8.16 -14.97
C LEU A 132 -0.86 9.12 -15.20
N TYR A 133 0.12 9.16 -14.31
CA TYR A 133 1.22 10.12 -14.40
C TYR A 133 2.13 9.92 -15.63
N PRO A 134 2.55 8.71 -16.00
CA PRO A 134 3.23 8.48 -17.27
C PRO A 134 2.45 9.00 -18.48
N ASN A 135 1.15 8.72 -18.54
CA ASN A 135 0.33 9.16 -19.65
C ASN A 135 0.09 10.67 -19.66
N ILE A 136 0.00 11.35 -18.51
CA ILE A 136 -0.03 12.82 -18.43
C ILE A 136 1.27 13.41 -18.99
N ILE A 137 2.42 12.88 -18.62
CA ILE A 137 3.73 13.32 -19.09
C ILE A 137 3.79 13.29 -20.62
N ILE A 138 3.31 12.19 -21.24
CA ILE A 138 3.25 12.05 -22.69
C ILE A 138 2.19 12.98 -23.29
N GLN A 139 0.97 12.99 -22.75
CA GLN A 139 -0.17 13.73 -23.27
C GLN A 139 0.07 15.23 -23.34
N TYR A 140 0.83 15.78 -22.41
CA TYR A 140 1.14 17.21 -22.36
C TYR A 140 2.59 17.53 -22.75
N ASN A 141 3.35 16.54 -23.18
CA ASN A 141 4.77 16.69 -23.54
C ASN A 141 5.61 17.33 -22.42
N MET A 142 5.40 16.85 -21.17
CA MET A 142 5.98 17.45 -19.97
C MET A 142 7.44 17.09 -19.77
N SER A 143 8.33 18.04 -20.01
CA SER A 143 9.77 17.95 -19.78
C SER A 143 10.33 19.35 -19.51
N PRO A 144 11.43 19.52 -18.77
CA PRO A 144 11.99 20.84 -18.49
C PRO A 144 12.29 21.67 -19.74
N GLU A 145 12.77 21.04 -20.83
CA GLU A 145 13.12 21.72 -22.09
C GLU A 145 11.91 22.01 -22.99
N THR A 146 10.77 21.39 -22.72
CA THR A 146 9.52 21.69 -23.45
C THR A 146 8.67 22.75 -22.76
N LEU A 147 8.98 23.07 -21.48
CA LEU A 147 8.27 24.10 -20.72
C LEU A 147 8.52 25.48 -21.30
N ILE A 148 7.43 26.18 -21.65
CA ILE A 148 7.48 27.57 -22.19
C ILE A 148 7.26 28.54 -21.01
N ARG A 149 8.24 29.41 -20.76
CA ARG A 149 8.22 30.36 -19.64
C ARG A 149 7.75 31.75 -20.02
N MET A 150 7.06 31.87 -21.15
CA MET A 150 6.50 33.15 -21.63
C MET A 150 5.01 33.24 -21.25
N PRO A 151 4.51 34.42 -20.84
CA PRO A 151 3.09 34.66 -20.63
C PRO A 151 2.28 34.40 -21.90
N ASN A 152 1.07 33.83 -21.76
CA ASN A 152 0.15 33.57 -22.89
C ASN A 152 0.73 32.69 -24.01
N ALA A 153 1.66 31.82 -23.71
CA ALA A 153 2.24 30.89 -24.68
C ALA A 153 1.17 29.95 -25.26
N ILE A 154 1.34 29.66 -26.58
CA ILE A 154 0.52 28.64 -27.26
C ILE A 154 1.18 27.30 -27.12
N GLY A 155 0.41 26.28 -26.72
CA GLY A 155 0.89 24.93 -26.50
C GLY A 155 -0.01 24.13 -25.57
N ALA A 156 0.39 22.92 -25.25
CA ALA A 156 -0.33 22.05 -24.33
C ALA A 156 -0.35 22.63 -22.90
N LYS A 157 -1.55 22.85 -22.36
CA LYS A 157 -1.77 23.56 -21.08
C LYS A 157 -2.04 22.59 -19.95
N ALA A 158 -1.10 22.50 -19.01
CA ALA A 158 -1.31 21.80 -17.74
C ALA A 158 -2.25 22.57 -16.80
N ALA A 159 -2.88 21.88 -15.85
CA ALA A 159 -3.87 22.50 -14.96
C ALA A 159 -3.28 23.53 -13.99
N ASN A 160 -1.97 23.52 -13.71
CA ASN A 160 -1.28 24.58 -12.95
C ASN A 160 -0.94 25.83 -13.81
N GLY A 161 -1.39 25.89 -15.06
CA GLY A 161 -1.11 26.97 -16.00
C GLY A 161 0.23 26.86 -16.75
N ALA A 162 1.05 25.86 -16.46
CA ALA A 162 2.26 25.61 -17.23
C ALA A 162 1.91 25.21 -18.67
N THR A 163 2.64 25.76 -19.64
CA THR A 163 2.43 25.49 -21.06
C THR A 163 3.65 24.80 -21.66
N PHE A 164 3.42 23.75 -22.42
CA PHE A 164 4.47 22.93 -23.04
C PHE A 164 4.38 23.00 -24.55
N ARG A 165 5.53 23.07 -25.22
CA ARG A 165 5.62 23.14 -26.67
C ARG A 165 5.09 21.87 -27.35
N LYS A 166 4.56 22.01 -28.58
CA LYS A 166 3.99 20.94 -29.38
C LYS A 166 4.77 20.63 -30.68
N ASP A 167 5.78 21.42 -30.98
CA ASP A 167 6.56 21.31 -32.23
C ASP A 167 7.68 20.27 -32.14
N LYS A 168 8.08 19.89 -30.92
CA LYS A 168 9.13 18.89 -30.68
C LYS A 168 8.81 18.07 -29.43
N VAL A 169 8.99 16.75 -29.52
CA VAL A 169 8.84 15.84 -28.37
C VAL A 169 9.96 16.06 -27.35
N GLY A 170 9.61 16.13 -26.06
CA GLY A 170 10.56 16.22 -24.97
C GLY A 170 11.27 14.91 -24.68
N ILE A 171 12.44 14.98 -24.08
CA ILE A 171 13.27 13.80 -23.75
C ILE A 171 12.55 12.86 -22.77
N ILE A 172 11.93 13.41 -21.70
CA ILE A 172 11.21 12.60 -20.73
C ILE A 172 9.98 11.94 -21.34
N PRO A 173 9.06 12.63 -22.04
CA PRO A 173 7.94 11.99 -22.75
C PRO A 173 8.37 10.90 -23.73
N GLU A 174 9.44 11.14 -24.50
CA GLU A 174 9.96 10.15 -25.46
C GLU A 174 10.45 8.88 -24.75
N LEU A 175 11.19 9.01 -23.66
CA LEU A 175 11.67 7.89 -22.86
C LEU A 175 10.52 7.11 -22.20
N VAL A 176 9.53 7.83 -21.66
CA VAL A 176 8.34 7.21 -21.07
C VAL A 176 7.55 6.43 -22.11
N GLU A 177 7.36 6.98 -23.32
CA GLU A 177 6.69 6.29 -24.42
C GLU A 177 7.45 5.02 -24.84
N LYS A 178 8.76 5.10 -25.02
CA LYS A 178 9.60 3.92 -25.33
C LYS A 178 9.46 2.82 -24.29
N LEU A 179 9.51 3.17 -23.01
CA LEU A 179 9.36 2.20 -21.91
C LEU A 179 7.94 1.63 -21.84
N TYR A 180 6.92 2.47 -22.04
CA TYR A 180 5.52 2.04 -22.04
C TYR A 180 5.24 1.02 -23.15
N VAL A 181 5.64 1.32 -24.39
CA VAL A 181 5.50 0.42 -25.54
C VAL A 181 6.27 -0.89 -25.31
N THR A 182 7.51 -0.79 -24.80
CA THR A 182 8.32 -1.98 -24.45
C THR A 182 7.62 -2.85 -23.42
N ARG A 183 7.02 -2.24 -22.38
CA ARG A 183 6.30 -2.99 -21.35
C ARG A 183 5.07 -3.71 -21.92
N VAL A 184 4.28 -3.03 -22.73
CA VAL A 184 3.07 -3.61 -23.35
C VAL A 184 3.45 -4.80 -24.24
N SER A 185 4.42 -4.65 -25.13
CA SER A 185 4.87 -5.74 -26.01
C SER A 185 5.47 -6.91 -25.25
N THR A 186 6.31 -6.64 -24.23
CA THR A 186 6.90 -7.67 -23.37
C THR A 186 5.83 -8.44 -22.58
N LYS A 187 4.81 -7.74 -22.04
CA LYS A 187 3.69 -8.38 -21.32
C LYS A 187 2.88 -9.28 -22.25
N GLN A 188 2.61 -8.84 -23.47
CA GLN A 188 1.90 -9.65 -24.47
C GLN A 188 2.70 -10.92 -24.85
N GLU A 189 4.01 -10.79 -25.08
CA GLU A 189 4.85 -11.93 -25.36
C GLU A 189 4.91 -12.92 -24.17
N MET A 190 5.04 -12.41 -22.95
CA MET A 190 4.98 -13.21 -21.72
C MET A 190 3.68 -14.01 -21.63
N LEU A 191 2.53 -13.38 -21.87
CA LEU A 191 1.23 -14.05 -21.83
C LEU A 191 1.13 -15.16 -22.88
N LYS A 192 1.66 -14.96 -24.10
CA LYS A 192 1.74 -16.00 -25.15
C LYS A 192 2.60 -17.19 -24.70
N VAL A 193 3.76 -16.93 -24.09
CA VAL A 193 4.63 -18.00 -23.58
C VAL A 193 3.97 -18.75 -22.42
N LYS A 194 3.28 -18.04 -21.51
CA LYS A 194 2.50 -18.68 -20.43
C LYS A 194 1.39 -19.56 -20.99
N GLN A 195 0.69 -19.12 -22.04
CA GLN A 195 -0.31 -19.95 -22.73
C GLN A 195 0.31 -21.19 -23.36
N GLN A 196 1.46 -21.07 -24.02
CA GLN A 196 2.18 -22.24 -24.56
C GLN A 196 2.54 -23.26 -23.48
N ILE A 197 2.92 -22.80 -22.28
CA ILE A 197 3.21 -23.70 -21.15
C ILE A 197 1.95 -24.45 -20.70
N GLU A 198 0.78 -23.83 -20.73
CA GLU A 198 -0.49 -24.48 -20.41
C GLU A 198 -0.91 -25.49 -21.51
N ASP A 199 -0.73 -25.13 -22.78
CA ASP A 199 -1.17 -25.94 -23.93
C ASP A 199 -0.24 -27.11 -24.22
N GLU A 200 1.08 -26.92 -24.16
CA GLU A 200 2.12 -27.86 -24.58
C GLU A 200 2.83 -28.56 -23.42
N GLY A 201 2.59 -28.09 -22.18
CA GLY A 201 3.29 -28.56 -20.98
C GLY A 201 4.55 -27.76 -20.65
N LYS A 202 5.03 -27.95 -19.42
CA LYS A 202 6.22 -27.26 -18.90
C LYS A 202 7.49 -27.83 -19.53
N SER A 203 8.25 -26.97 -20.24
CA SER A 203 9.64 -27.23 -20.60
C SER A 203 10.53 -26.16 -19.94
N ASP A 204 11.77 -26.55 -19.59
CA ASP A 204 12.73 -25.63 -18.92
C ASP A 204 12.98 -24.36 -19.76
N SER A 205 13.02 -24.49 -21.08
CA SER A 205 13.23 -23.37 -22.01
C SER A 205 12.05 -22.37 -21.97
N LEU A 206 10.81 -22.87 -21.97
CA LEU A 206 9.61 -22.02 -21.91
C LEU A 206 9.46 -21.35 -20.54
N VAL A 207 9.70 -22.09 -19.45
CA VAL A 207 9.69 -21.56 -18.09
C VAL A 207 10.73 -20.45 -17.95
N ARG A 208 11.97 -20.70 -18.38
CA ARG A 208 13.04 -19.68 -18.36
C ARG A 208 12.68 -18.45 -19.20
N LYS A 209 12.12 -18.64 -20.41
CA LYS A 209 11.66 -17.53 -21.25
C LYS A 209 10.56 -16.72 -20.58
N ALA A 210 9.56 -17.37 -19.96
CA ALA A 210 8.50 -16.70 -19.22
C ALA A 210 9.05 -15.87 -18.06
N THR A 211 10.00 -16.41 -17.27
CA THR A 211 10.65 -15.70 -16.16
C THR A 211 11.41 -14.47 -16.62
N ILE A 212 12.21 -14.57 -17.70
CA ILE A 212 12.94 -13.43 -18.27
C ILE A 212 11.98 -12.32 -18.71
N LEU A 213 10.89 -12.67 -19.38
CA LEU A 213 9.87 -11.70 -19.81
C LEU A 213 9.11 -11.09 -18.63
N GLU A 214 8.81 -11.89 -17.59
CA GLU A 214 8.20 -11.41 -16.34
C GLU A 214 9.10 -10.36 -15.65
N ASN A 215 10.39 -10.68 -15.46
CA ASN A 215 11.35 -9.76 -14.86
C ASN A 215 11.50 -8.47 -15.68
N LYS A 216 11.56 -8.58 -17.01
CA LYS A 216 11.67 -7.41 -17.89
C LYS A 216 10.43 -6.51 -17.84
N GLN A 217 9.21 -7.08 -17.88
CA GLN A 217 8.00 -6.29 -17.79
C GLN A 217 7.82 -5.67 -16.39
N MET A 218 8.22 -6.39 -15.33
CA MET A 218 8.15 -5.89 -13.95
C MET A 218 9.18 -4.78 -13.72
N ALA A 219 10.43 -4.94 -14.16
CA ALA A 219 11.46 -3.91 -14.12
C ALA A 219 10.99 -2.64 -14.83
N THR A 220 10.42 -2.78 -16.04
CA THR A 220 9.89 -1.63 -16.80
C THR A 220 8.73 -0.96 -16.07
N LYS A 221 7.83 -1.73 -15.41
CA LYS A 221 6.75 -1.20 -14.59
C LYS A 221 7.28 -0.38 -13.41
N ILE A 222 8.29 -0.89 -12.72
CA ILE A 222 8.92 -0.20 -11.58
C ILE A 222 9.58 1.10 -12.05
N LEU A 223 10.31 1.07 -13.16
CA LEU A 223 10.92 2.27 -13.75
C LEU A 223 9.87 3.34 -14.06
N LEU A 224 8.81 3.00 -14.80
CA LEU A 224 7.74 3.95 -15.14
C LEU A 224 7.08 4.56 -13.90
N ASN A 225 6.76 3.73 -12.89
CA ASN A 225 6.11 4.21 -11.68
C ASN A 225 7.03 5.06 -10.78
N SER A 226 8.34 4.86 -10.87
CA SER A 226 9.32 5.61 -10.08
C SER A 226 9.67 6.99 -10.65
N LEU A 227 9.39 7.24 -11.93
CA LEU A 227 9.76 8.49 -12.61
C LEU A 227 9.20 9.73 -11.92
N TYR A 228 7.89 9.72 -11.62
CA TYR A 228 7.28 10.86 -10.96
C TYR A 228 7.93 11.16 -9.60
N GLY A 229 8.27 10.13 -8.83
CA GLY A 229 9.02 10.27 -7.58
C GLY A 229 10.39 10.93 -7.76
N ALA A 230 11.09 10.62 -8.86
CA ALA A 230 12.33 11.30 -9.23
C ALA A 230 12.08 12.75 -9.65
N MET A 231 11.11 13.00 -10.52
CA MET A 231 10.77 14.36 -11.01
C MET A 231 10.35 15.31 -9.88
N GLY A 232 9.70 14.80 -8.84
CA GLY A 232 9.30 15.57 -7.65
C GLY A 232 10.42 15.79 -6.61
N ASN A 233 11.59 15.19 -6.81
CA ASN A 233 12.70 15.28 -5.87
C ASN A 233 13.63 16.44 -6.21
N ARG A 234 13.80 17.40 -5.30
CA ARG A 234 14.66 18.59 -5.48
C ARG A 234 16.13 18.29 -5.81
N TYR A 235 16.61 17.10 -5.47
CA TYR A 235 17.98 16.67 -5.77
C TYR A 235 18.13 16.06 -7.17
N PHE A 236 17.01 15.89 -7.88
CA PHE A 236 17.05 15.37 -9.23
C PHE A 236 17.59 16.42 -10.20
N ARG A 237 18.55 16.06 -11.04
CA ARG A 237 19.19 16.95 -12.01
C ARG A 237 18.22 17.71 -12.91
N TYR A 238 17.13 17.04 -13.28
CA TYR A 238 16.10 17.55 -14.20
C TYR A 238 14.86 18.02 -13.45
N PHE A 239 14.99 18.31 -12.17
CA PHE A 239 13.88 18.84 -11.36
C PHE A 239 13.43 20.20 -11.87
N ASP A 240 12.11 20.33 -12.06
CA ASP A 240 11.43 21.60 -12.28
C ASP A 240 10.10 21.58 -11.55
N LEU A 241 9.88 22.53 -10.66
CA LEU A 241 8.69 22.57 -9.82
C LEU A 241 7.41 22.67 -10.64
N LEU A 242 7.40 23.51 -11.71
CA LEU A 242 6.22 23.68 -12.58
C LEU A 242 5.89 22.41 -13.36
N VAL A 243 6.91 21.64 -13.76
CA VAL A 243 6.71 20.36 -14.44
C VAL A 243 6.16 19.33 -13.45
N ALA A 244 6.77 19.19 -12.27
CA ALA A 244 6.34 18.23 -11.26
C ALA A 244 4.91 18.52 -10.77
N GLU A 245 4.60 19.77 -10.45
CA GLU A 245 3.26 20.20 -10.05
C GLU A 245 2.24 20.07 -11.20
N GLY A 246 2.67 20.35 -12.44
CA GLY A 246 1.84 20.17 -13.63
C GLY A 246 1.32 18.75 -13.78
N VAL A 247 2.13 17.74 -13.46
CA VAL A 247 1.70 16.33 -13.53
C VAL A 247 0.57 16.04 -12.53
N THR A 248 0.72 16.44 -11.27
CA THR A 248 -0.29 16.14 -10.24
C THR A 248 -1.55 16.95 -10.39
N THR A 249 -1.44 18.25 -10.66
CA THR A 249 -2.61 19.11 -10.83
C THR A 249 -3.43 18.73 -12.07
N THR A 250 -2.77 18.34 -13.16
CA THR A 250 -3.46 17.80 -14.35
C THR A 250 -4.12 16.45 -14.04
N GLY A 251 -3.47 15.58 -13.25
CA GLY A 251 -4.10 14.35 -12.76
C GLY A 251 -5.34 14.61 -11.94
N GLN A 252 -5.30 15.61 -11.05
CA GLN A 252 -6.48 16.05 -10.31
C GLN A 252 -7.61 16.51 -11.23
N ALA A 253 -7.28 17.33 -12.25
CA ALA A 253 -8.28 17.83 -13.19
C ALA A 253 -8.90 16.70 -14.02
N VAL A 254 -8.10 15.72 -14.45
CA VAL A 254 -8.57 14.55 -15.22
C VAL A 254 -9.56 13.71 -14.40
N ILE A 255 -9.24 13.36 -13.14
CA ILE A 255 -10.14 12.52 -12.32
C ILE A 255 -11.42 13.26 -11.94
N GLN A 256 -11.36 14.57 -11.65
CA GLN A 256 -12.54 15.40 -11.41
C GLN A 256 -13.39 15.59 -12.67
N HIS A 257 -12.79 15.59 -13.84
CA HIS A 257 -13.50 15.63 -15.12
C HIS A 257 -14.26 14.31 -15.37
N ALA A 258 -13.62 13.17 -15.05
CA ALA A 258 -14.25 11.86 -15.10
C ALA A 258 -15.45 11.76 -14.15
N GLU A 259 -15.33 12.25 -12.91
CA GLU A 259 -16.42 12.34 -11.94
C GLU A 259 -17.65 13.05 -12.51
N LYS A 260 -17.44 14.25 -13.08
CA LYS A 260 -18.52 15.04 -13.67
C LYS A 260 -19.19 14.30 -14.85
N ALA A 261 -18.41 13.64 -15.70
CA ALA A 261 -18.92 12.89 -16.83
C ALA A 261 -19.78 11.71 -16.38
N VAL A 262 -19.32 10.93 -15.39
CA VAL A 262 -20.05 9.78 -14.87
C VAL A 262 -21.32 10.21 -14.16
N ASN A 263 -21.26 11.19 -13.24
CA ASN A 263 -22.43 11.70 -12.54
C ASN A 263 -23.44 12.32 -13.53
N GLY A 264 -23.00 13.11 -14.51
CA GLY A 264 -23.89 13.71 -15.49
C GLY A 264 -24.62 12.68 -16.35
N PHE A 265 -23.95 11.59 -16.73
CA PHE A 265 -24.57 10.49 -17.46
C PHE A 265 -25.58 9.72 -16.58
N LEU A 266 -25.20 9.32 -15.38
CA LEU A 266 -26.05 8.55 -14.48
C LEU A 266 -27.27 9.34 -14.07
N ASN A 267 -27.13 10.63 -13.73
CA ASN A 267 -28.24 11.50 -13.37
C ASN A 267 -29.23 11.68 -14.53
N LYS A 268 -28.73 11.80 -15.77
CA LYS A 268 -29.61 11.83 -16.93
C LYS A 268 -30.37 10.51 -17.13
N ALA A 269 -29.70 9.36 -16.95
CA ALA A 269 -30.31 8.04 -17.09
C ALA A 269 -31.33 7.73 -15.97
N MET A 270 -31.04 8.19 -14.76
CA MET A 270 -31.89 7.95 -13.58
C MET A 270 -32.96 9.05 -13.39
N GLN A 271 -32.86 10.18 -14.10
CA GLN A 271 -33.74 11.36 -14.00
C GLN A 271 -33.72 11.99 -12.59
N ASP A 272 -32.53 12.10 -12.01
CA ASP A 272 -32.30 12.70 -10.70
C ASP A 272 -31.01 13.55 -10.69
N ASP A 273 -30.59 14.07 -9.53
CA ASP A 273 -29.39 14.85 -9.32
C ASP A 273 -28.66 14.35 -8.07
N LYS A 274 -28.06 13.16 -8.18
CA LYS A 274 -27.31 12.52 -7.09
C LYS A 274 -25.83 12.45 -7.41
N ASP A 275 -25.01 12.64 -6.40
CA ASP A 275 -23.59 12.30 -6.49
C ASP A 275 -23.38 10.80 -6.21
N ARG A 276 -23.21 10.02 -7.29
CA ARG A 276 -22.97 8.57 -7.25
C ARG A 276 -21.50 8.21 -7.16
N VAL A 277 -20.61 9.18 -7.35
CA VAL A 277 -19.18 8.97 -7.15
C VAL A 277 -18.85 9.06 -5.67
N ILE A 278 -18.91 7.92 -4.98
CA ILE A 278 -18.74 7.82 -3.53
C ILE A 278 -17.34 8.12 -3.04
N ALA A 279 -16.31 7.84 -3.84
CA ALA A 279 -14.91 8.11 -3.48
C ALA A 279 -14.04 8.23 -4.72
N MET A 280 -12.94 8.95 -4.59
CA MET A 280 -11.85 9.00 -5.57
C MET A 280 -10.50 8.99 -4.87
N ASP A 281 -9.51 8.34 -5.45
CA ASP A 281 -8.13 8.35 -4.97
C ASP A 281 -7.15 8.38 -6.12
N THR A 282 -6.61 9.55 -6.42
CA THR A 282 -5.56 9.81 -7.40
C THR A 282 -5.95 9.42 -8.84
N ASP A 283 -6.09 8.15 -9.13
CA ASP A 283 -6.39 7.51 -10.42
C ASP A 283 -7.64 6.62 -10.41
N SER A 284 -8.19 6.36 -9.21
CA SER A 284 -9.33 5.48 -9.02
C SER A 284 -10.61 6.26 -8.72
N LEU A 285 -11.72 5.81 -9.32
CA LEU A 285 -13.07 6.35 -9.16
C LEU A 285 -14.02 5.23 -8.73
N TYR A 286 -14.78 5.45 -7.65
CA TYR A 286 -15.71 4.48 -7.07
C TYR A 286 -17.13 4.99 -7.22
N VAL A 287 -17.98 4.22 -7.89
CA VAL A 287 -19.36 4.59 -8.22
C VAL A 287 -20.35 3.66 -7.52
N GLY A 288 -21.24 4.22 -6.70
CA GLY A 288 -22.37 3.50 -6.11
C GLY A 288 -23.49 3.37 -7.13
N VAL A 289 -23.89 2.15 -7.41
CA VAL A 289 -24.89 1.82 -8.46
C VAL A 289 -26.01 0.92 -7.95
N GLY A 290 -26.25 0.87 -6.63
CA GLY A 290 -27.32 0.05 -6.03
C GLY A 290 -28.69 0.38 -6.60
N ASP A 291 -29.05 1.67 -6.63
CA ASP A 291 -30.34 2.13 -7.20
C ASP A 291 -30.50 1.82 -8.70
N LEU A 292 -29.40 1.76 -9.45
CA LEU A 292 -29.42 1.34 -10.86
C LEU A 292 -29.67 -0.17 -10.98
N VAL A 293 -29.05 -0.97 -10.11
CA VAL A 293 -29.28 -2.43 -10.07
C VAL A 293 -30.73 -2.71 -9.69
N ASP A 294 -31.26 -2.07 -8.65
CA ASP A 294 -32.64 -2.26 -8.20
C ASP A 294 -33.66 -1.92 -9.30
N LYS A 295 -33.37 -0.87 -10.09
CA LYS A 295 -34.33 -0.39 -11.11
C LYS A 295 -34.26 -1.15 -12.43
N TYR A 296 -33.06 -1.54 -12.86
CA TYR A 296 -32.85 -2.03 -14.23
C TYR A 296 -32.31 -3.46 -14.34
N CYS A 297 -31.75 -4.04 -13.27
CA CYS A 297 -31.17 -5.37 -13.34
C CYS A 297 -32.27 -6.46 -13.36
N LYS A 298 -32.30 -7.29 -14.42
CA LYS A 298 -33.21 -8.43 -14.58
C LYS A 298 -32.44 -9.76 -14.70
N GLU A 299 -31.15 -9.72 -14.54
CA GLU A 299 -30.22 -10.85 -14.66
C GLU A 299 -29.26 -10.87 -13.48
N ASP A 300 -28.17 -11.65 -13.53
CA ASP A 300 -27.12 -11.61 -12.55
C ASP A 300 -26.50 -10.18 -12.47
N PRO A 301 -26.51 -9.54 -11.29
CA PRO A 301 -26.06 -8.16 -11.15
C PRO A 301 -24.60 -7.94 -11.59
N VAL A 302 -23.71 -8.93 -11.40
CA VAL A 302 -22.31 -8.81 -11.78
C VAL A 302 -22.16 -8.77 -13.29
N GLN A 303 -22.90 -9.65 -14.01
CA GLN A 303 -22.90 -9.66 -15.47
C GLN A 303 -23.53 -8.38 -16.04
N PHE A 304 -24.65 -7.94 -15.45
CA PHE A 304 -25.27 -6.67 -15.81
C PHE A 304 -24.31 -5.48 -15.67
N LEU A 305 -23.64 -5.37 -14.52
CA LEU A 305 -22.71 -4.27 -14.24
C LEU A 305 -21.44 -4.35 -15.11
N ASP A 306 -20.93 -5.54 -15.41
CA ASP A 306 -19.77 -5.71 -16.31
C ASP A 306 -20.11 -5.23 -17.73
N ARG A 307 -21.28 -5.62 -18.23
CA ARG A 307 -21.75 -5.14 -19.53
C ARG A 307 -22.02 -3.63 -19.52
N PHE A 308 -22.70 -3.12 -18.49
CA PHE A 308 -23.01 -1.70 -18.35
C PHE A 308 -21.74 -0.83 -18.28
N ALA A 309 -20.72 -1.28 -17.55
CA ALA A 309 -19.44 -0.60 -17.52
C ALA A 309 -18.81 -0.49 -18.91
N LYS A 310 -18.75 -1.61 -19.65
CA LYS A 310 -18.11 -1.67 -20.98
C LYS A 310 -18.87 -0.92 -22.07
N GLU A 311 -20.22 -1.03 -22.07
CA GLU A 311 -21.05 -0.52 -23.16
C GLU A 311 -21.52 0.93 -22.93
N ALA A 312 -21.59 1.37 -21.67
CA ALA A 312 -22.09 2.70 -21.33
C ALA A 312 -21.05 3.60 -20.67
N ILE A 313 -20.45 3.21 -19.54
CA ILE A 313 -19.57 4.10 -18.75
C ILE A 313 -18.23 4.33 -19.46
N GLU A 314 -17.54 3.27 -19.90
CA GLU A 314 -16.21 3.42 -20.54
C GLU A 314 -16.27 4.28 -21.81
N PRO A 315 -17.25 4.14 -22.72
CA PRO A 315 -17.37 5.02 -23.90
C PRO A 315 -17.63 6.49 -23.55
N ILE A 316 -18.35 6.77 -22.46
CA ILE A 316 -18.59 8.14 -22.00
C ILE A 316 -17.32 8.74 -21.42
N LEU A 317 -16.57 7.98 -20.64
CA LEU A 317 -15.26 8.41 -20.14
C LEU A 317 -14.29 8.67 -21.28
N GLU A 318 -14.25 7.82 -22.31
CA GLU A 318 -13.41 8.01 -23.49
C GLU A 318 -13.72 9.33 -24.20
N LYS A 319 -14.99 9.58 -24.53
CA LYS A 319 -15.45 10.85 -25.14
C LYS A 319 -15.14 12.06 -24.25
N SER A 320 -15.32 11.91 -22.96
CA SER A 320 -15.01 12.96 -21.98
C SER A 320 -13.52 13.31 -21.97
N PHE A 321 -12.63 12.32 -22.01
CA PHE A 321 -11.18 12.55 -22.08
C PHE A 321 -10.73 13.13 -23.42
N GLU A 322 -11.37 12.74 -24.54
CA GLU A 322 -11.13 13.39 -25.83
C GLU A 322 -11.48 14.88 -25.78
N GLN A 323 -12.61 15.24 -25.18
CA GLN A 323 -13.00 16.63 -25.02
C GLN A 323 -12.02 17.36 -24.10
N PHE A 324 -11.64 16.77 -22.97
CA PHE A 324 -10.66 17.36 -22.05
C PHE A 324 -9.31 17.61 -22.72
N ALA A 325 -8.84 16.69 -23.56
CA ALA A 325 -7.60 16.86 -24.32
C ALA A 325 -7.69 18.03 -25.33
N LYS A 326 -8.86 18.22 -25.98
CA LYS A 326 -9.12 19.36 -26.88
C LYS A 326 -9.14 20.67 -26.11
N ASP A 327 -9.86 20.74 -24.99
CA ASP A 327 -10.04 21.96 -24.19
C ASP A 327 -8.71 22.45 -23.58
N THR A 328 -7.77 21.55 -23.35
CA THR A 328 -6.44 21.84 -22.80
C THR A 328 -5.34 21.95 -23.86
N ASP A 329 -5.71 21.92 -25.14
CA ASP A 329 -4.79 21.91 -26.28
C ASP A 329 -3.65 20.89 -26.14
N ALA A 330 -3.99 19.69 -25.62
CA ALA A 330 -3.04 18.63 -25.36
C ALA A 330 -2.22 18.24 -26.60
N TYR A 331 -1.00 17.74 -26.40
CA TYR A 331 -0.13 17.24 -27.45
C TYR A 331 -0.72 15.97 -28.12
N THR A 332 -1.33 15.10 -27.34
CA THR A 332 -2.02 13.87 -27.79
C THR A 332 -3.12 13.51 -26.79
N ASN A 333 -3.97 12.54 -27.10
CA ASN A 333 -4.91 11.96 -26.13
C ASN A 333 -4.44 10.57 -25.68
N ARG A 334 -4.23 10.38 -24.36
CA ARG A 334 -3.68 9.15 -23.76
C ARG A 334 -4.49 8.64 -22.59
N MET A 335 -5.52 9.36 -22.14
CA MET A 335 -6.30 8.96 -20.98
C MET A 335 -7.22 7.80 -21.33
N VAL A 336 -7.07 6.72 -20.59
CA VAL A 336 -7.92 5.52 -20.68
C VAL A 336 -8.27 5.08 -19.28
N MET A 337 -9.55 5.04 -18.97
CA MET A 337 -10.08 4.53 -17.71
C MET A 337 -10.89 3.27 -17.97
N LYS A 338 -10.61 2.22 -17.20
CA LYS A 338 -11.26 0.92 -17.34
C LYS A 338 -11.85 0.47 -16.01
N ARG A 339 -12.90 -0.35 -16.08
CA ARG A 339 -13.48 -0.96 -14.90
C ARG A 339 -12.48 -1.92 -14.26
N GLU A 340 -12.17 -1.71 -12.98
CA GLU A 340 -11.29 -2.56 -12.17
C GLU A 340 -12.12 -3.62 -11.41
N ALA A 341 -13.01 -3.20 -10.51
CA ALA A 341 -13.76 -4.12 -9.66
C ALA A 341 -15.27 -3.91 -9.70
N ILE A 342 -16.01 -4.98 -9.43
CA ILE A 342 -17.45 -4.98 -9.11
C ILE A 342 -17.60 -5.63 -7.74
N ALA A 343 -18.21 -4.90 -6.81
CA ALA A 343 -18.48 -5.35 -5.46
C ALA A 343 -19.97 -5.21 -5.16
N ASP A 344 -20.57 -6.21 -4.49
CA ASP A 344 -21.96 -6.12 -4.04
C ASP A 344 -22.12 -5.17 -2.86
N ARG A 345 -21.08 -5.04 -2.02
CA ARG A 345 -21.02 -4.10 -0.89
C ARG A 345 -19.68 -3.45 -0.74
N GLY A 346 -19.71 -2.16 -0.35
CA GLY A 346 -18.54 -1.39 0.02
C GLY A 346 -18.79 -0.54 1.26
N ILE A 347 -17.79 -0.43 2.14
CA ILE A 347 -17.86 0.40 3.35
C ILE A 347 -16.71 1.39 3.32
N TRP A 348 -17.01 2.68 3.39
CA TRP A 348 -16.02 3.76 3.55
C TRP A 348 -16.09 4.38 4.92
N THR A 349 -14.94 4.50 5.59
CA THR A 349 -14.83 5.16 6.90
C THR A 349 -14.14 6.51 6.83
N ALA A 350 -13.23 6.70 5.88
CA ALA A 350 -12.49 7.93 5.62
C ALA A 350 -11.74 7.84 4.28
N LYS A 351 -11.07 8.93 3.88
CA LYS A 351 -10.14 8.93 2.74
C LYS A 351 -9.16 7.76 2.83
N LYS A 352 -9.03 6.99 1.75
CA LYS A 352 -8.12 5.83 1.64
C LYS A 352 -8.41 4.69 2.63
N ARG A 353 -9.59 4.66 3.24
CA ARG A 353 -9.98 3.66 4.23
C ARG A 353 -11.33 3.04 3.86
N TYR A 354 -11.29 1.85 3.27
CA TYR A 354 -12.49 1.18 2.81
C TYR A 354 -12.36 -0.35 2.78
N ILE A 355 -13.51 -1.01 2.70
CA ILE A 355 -13.66 -2.45 2.54
C ILE A 355 -14.59 -2.68 1.36
N LEU A 356 -14.26 -3.63 0.46
CA LEU A 356 -15.09 -4.06 -0.66
C LEU A 356 -15.24 -5.57 -0.65
N ASN A 357 -16.44 -6.07 -0.92
CA ASN A 357 -16.70 -7.48 -1.21
C ASN A 357 -16.72 -7.70 -2.73
N VAL A 358 -15.56 -8.03 -3.30
CA VAL A 358 -15.33 -8.04 -4.74
C VAL A 358 -15.74 -9.36 -5.37
N HIS A 359 -16.65 -9.32 -6.33
CA HIS A 359 -17.08 -10.45 -7.14
C HIS A 359 -16.28 -10.62 -8.43
N ASN A 360 -15.92 -9.50 -9.06
CA ASN A 360 -15.20 -9.48 -10.33
C ASN A 360 -14.09 -8.44 -10.27
N ASN A 361 -12.88 -8.80 -10.71
CA ASN A 361 -11.73 -7.89 -10.77
C ASN A 361 -11.04 -7.99 -12.13
N GLU A 362 -10.92 -6.89 -12.85
CA GLU A 362 -10.33 -6.80 -14.21
C GLU A 362 -10.84 -7.88 -15.18
N GLY A 363 -12.14 -8.22 -15.09
CA GLY A 363 -12.78 -9.24 -15.93
C GLY A 363 -12.68 -10.67 -15.38
N VAL A 364 -11.91 -10.90 -14.31
CA VAL A 364 -11.84 -12.21 -13.65
C VAL A 364 -12.99 -12.34 -12.65
N GLN A 365 -13.92 -13.26 -12.93
CA GLN A 365 -15.02 -13.60 -12.04
C GLN A 365 -14.52 -14.54 -10.93
N TYR A 366 -14.77 -14.18 -9.67
CA TYR A 366 -14.46 -15.06 -8.54
C TYR A 366 -15.61 -16.02 -8.28
N ALA A 367 -15.29 -17.28 -7.94
CA ALA A 367 -16.29 -18.28 -7.54
C ALA A 367 -16.96 -17.88 -6.21
N GLU A 368 -16.16 -17.33 -5.28
CA GLU A 368 -16.64 -16.69 -4.06
C GLU A 368 -16.05 -15.28 -3.97
N PRO A 369 -16.83 -14.30 -3.47
CA PRO A 369 -16.36 -12.92 -3.35
C PRO A 369 -15.11 -12.82 -2.46
N LYS A 370 -14.23 -11.91 -2.82
CA LYS A 370 -13.00 -11.63 -2.05
C LYS A 370 -13.07 -10.27 -1.37
N ILE A 371 -12.74 -10.24 -0.08
CA ILE A 371 -12.66 -9.00 0.69
C ILE A 371 -11.38 -8.24 0.31
N LYS A 372 -11.55 -7.04 -0.30
CA LYS A 372 -10.47 -6.06 -0.55
C LYS A 372 -10.50 -5.02 0.57
N VAL A 373 -9.41 -4.88 1.31
CA VAL A 373 -9.29 -3.93 2.44
C VAL A 373 -8.18 -2.94 2.15
N MET A 374 -8.47 -1.65 2.31
CA MET A 374 -7.48 -0.58 2.11
C MET A 374 -7.42 0.36 3.31
N GLY A 375 -6.20 0.66 3.76
CA GLY A 375 -5.90 1.66 4.79
C GLY A 375 -6.41 1.36 6.22
N ILE A 376 -7.10 0.24 6.42
CA ILE A 376 -7.65 -0.18 7.72
C ILE A 376 -6.61 -1.02 8.48
N GLU A 377 -6.74 -1.09 9.79
CA GLU A 377 -5.80 -1.75 10.71
C GLU A 377 -5.59 -3.23 10.39
N ALA A 378 -6.58 -3.89 9.81
CA ALA A 378 -6.51 -5.30 9.36
C ALA A 378 -5.40 -5.61 8.34
N VAL A 379 -4.88 -4.60 7.65
CA VAL A 379 -3.78 -4.74 6.68
C VAL A 379 -2.50 -4.01 7.10
N LYS A 380 -2.49 -3.37 8.28
CA LYS A 380 -1.32 -2.63 8.78
C LYS A 380 -0.39 -3.53 9.58
N SER A 381 0.89 -3.51 9.24
CA SER A 381 1.95 -4.22 9.98
C SER A 381 2.09 -3.80 11.45
N SER A 382 1.55 -2.65 11.81
CA SER A 382 1.55 -2.12 13.17
C SER A 382 0.43 -2.68 14.07
N THR A 383 -0.43 -3.56 13.53
CA THR A 383 -1.50 -4.25 14.27
C THR A 383 -1.07 -5.70 14.52
N PRO A 384 -1.27 -6.27 15.71
CA PRO A 384 -0.96 -7.66 15.98
C PRO A 384 -1.65 -8.61 14.97
N GLU A 385 -0.97 -9.68 14.57
CA GLU A 385 -1.46 -10.59 13.53
C GLU A 385 -2.81 -11.21 13.90
N VAL A 386 -2.95 -11.69 15.13
CA VAL A 386 -4.21 -12.24 15.64
C VAL A 386 -5.38 -11.26 15.53
N CYS A 387 -5.12 -9.94 15.74
CA CYS A 387 -6.14 -8.91 15.57
C CYS A 387 -6.46 -8.65 14.09
N ARG A 388 -5.44 -8.69 13.21
CA ARG A 388 -5.66 -8.54 11.76
C ARG A 388 -6.55 -9.64 11.20
N ASP A 389 -6.31 -10.88 11.62
CA ASP A 389 -7.07 -12.04 11.13
C ASP A 389 -8.48 -12.05 11.70
N ALA A 390 -8.64 -11.73 12.99
CA ALA A 390 -9.95 -11.54 13.57
C ALA A 390 -10.76 -10.43 12.87
N MET A 391 -10.12 -9.27 12.56
CA MET A 391 -10.77 -8.19 11.80
C MET A 391 -11.23 -8.66 10.42
N LYS A 392 -10.43 -9.45 9.69
CA LYS A 392 -10.83 -9.98 8.38
C LYS A 392 -12.06 -10.90 8.48
N GLN A 393 -12.16 -11.70 9.56
CA GLN A 393 -13.36 -12.50 9.80
C GLN A 393 -14.56 -11.63 10.14
N MET A 394 -14.38 -10.60 11.00
CA MET A 394 -15.46 -9.63 11.31
C MET A 394 -15.98 -8.95 10.06
N PHE A 395 -15.10 -8.57 9.11
CA PHE A 395 -15.53 -7.93 7.86
C PHE A 395 -16.47 -8.80 7.03
N LYS A 396 -16.28 -10.12 7.02
CA LYS A 396 -17.22 -11.04 6.35
C LYS A 396 -18.61 -11.01 6.99
N ILE A 397 -18.66 -10.96 8.33
CA ILE A 397 -19.91 -10.90 9.08
C ILE A 397 -20.58 -9.53 8.89
N ILE A 398 -19.82 -8.43 9.00
CA ILE A 398 -20.33 -7.06 8.81
C ILE A 398 -20.91 -6.89 7.41
N ILE A 399 -20.23 -7.37 6.38
CA ILE A 399 -20.70 -7.31 4.99
C ILE A 399 -21.99 -8.14 4.79
N SER A 400 -22.18 -9.24 5.52
CA SER A 400 -23.43 -10.01 5.47
C SER A 400 -24.63 -9.25 6.06
N GLY A 401 -24.39 -8.17 6.81
CA GLY A 401 -25.44 -7.29 7.33
C GLY A 401 -26.03 -7.74 8.69
N ASP A 402 -25.31 -8.51 9.48
CA ASP A 402 -25.78 -9.05 10.76
C ASP A 402 -25.02 -8.41 11.94
N GLU A 403 -25.62 -7.38 12.55
CA GLU A 403 -25.04 -6.67 13.69
C GLU A 403 -24.88 -7.59 14.91
N ARG A 404 -25.90 -8.42 15.21
CA ARG A 404 -25.89 -9.29 16.40
C ARG A 404 -24.79 -10.35 16.30
N LYS A 405 -24.64 -10.99 15.15
CA LYS A 405 -23.52 -11.93 14.94
C LYS A 405 -22.16 -11.24 15.04
N THR A 406 -22.08 -9.98 14.64
CA THR A 406 -20.84 -9.20 14.79
C THR A 406 -20.53 -8.97 16.27
N GLN A 407 -21.51 -8.62 17.09
CA GLN A 407 -21.37 -8.42 18.54
C GLN A 407 -20.97 -9.72 19.25
N ASP A 408 -21.62 -10.83 18.92
CA ASP A 408 -21.30 -12.15 19.46
C ASP A 408 -19.86 -12.57 19.14
N ALA A 409 -19.43 -12.37 17.89
CA ALA A 409 -18.08 -12.67 17.44
C ALA A 409 -17.02 -11.76 18.11
N ILE A 410 -17.34 -10.48 18.39
CA ILE A 410 -16.46 -9.58 19.17
C ILE A 410 -16.28 -10.11 20.60
N ALA A 411 -17.35 -10.55 21.25
CA ALA A 411 -17.29 -11.09 22.60
C ALA A 411 -16.47 -12.38 22.66
N GLU A 412 -16.69 -13.32 21.73
CA GLU A 412 -15.91 -14.55 21.62
C GLU A 412 -14.42 -14.27 21.40
N PHE A 413 -14.09 -13.35 20.51
CA PHE A 413 -12.70 -12.98 20.25
C PHE A 413 -12.05 -12.30 21.46
N LYS A 414 -12.78 -11.50 22.25
CA LYS A 414 -12.29 -10.89 23.48
C LYS A 414 -11.81 -11.93 24.48
N ASP A 415 -12.58 -13.00 24.66
CA ASP A 415 -12.23 -14.09 25.59
C ASP A 415 -11.01 -14.88 25.09
N TYR A 416 -10.96 -15.18 23.79
CA TYR A 416 -9.78 -15.79 23.17
C TYR A 416 -8.53 -14.92 23.31
N PHE A 417 -8.64 -13.61 23.03
CA PHE A 417 -7.55 -12.65 23.13
C PHE A 417 -6.91 -12.61 24.52
N LYS A 418 -7.72 -12.71 25.57
CA LYS A 418 -7.24 -12.74 26.97
C LYS A 418 -6.46 -14.00 27.31
N SER A 419 -6.62 -15.08 26.58
CA SER A 419 -5.88 -16.33 26.76
C SER A 419 -4.50 -16.34 26.11
N LEU A 420 -4.20 -15.37 25.26
CA LEU A 420 -2.97 -15.31 24.48
C LEU A 420 -1.79 -14.73 25.27
N SER A 421 -0.58 -15.13 24.89
CA SER A 421 0.67 -14.59 25.46
C SER A 421 0.91 -13.12 25.01
N ALA A 422 1.75 -12.42 25.79
CA ALA A 422 2.08 -11.00 25.55
C ALA A 422 2.54 -10.71 24.12
N ASP A 423 3.40 -11.55 23.56
CA ASP A 423 3.98 -11.41 22.22
C ASP A 423 2.94 -11.47 21.11
N LYS A 424 1.85 -12.24 21.30
CA LYS A 424 0.76 -12.38 20.32
C LYS A 424 -0.16 -11.16 20.25
N VAL A 425 -0.31 -10.45 21.38
CA VAL A 425 -1.25 -9.33 21.50
C VAL A 425 -0.57 -7.95 21.52
N ALA A 426 0.75 -7.89 21.68
CA ALA A 426 1.51 -6.64 21.72
C ALA A 426 1.58 -5.94 20.36
N PHE A 427 1.59 -4.61 20.36
CA PHE A 427 1.72 -3.78 19.17
C PHE A 427 3.11 -3.83 18.57
N PRO A 428 3.29 -4.25 17.30
CA PRO A 428 4.56 -4.09 16.60
C PRO A 428 4.83 -2.61 16.27
N ARG A 429 6.05 -2.12 16.52
CA ARG A 429 6.49 -0.76 16.17
C ARG A 429 7.98 -0.73 15.84
N GLY A 430 8.39 0.25 15.04
CA GLY A 430 9.80 0.61 14.90
C GLY A 430 10.19 1.69 15.90
N VAL A 431 11.40 1.65 16.40
CA VAL A 431 11.97 2.69 17.29
C VAL A 431 12.90 3.58 16.50
N SER A 432 12.65 4.88 16.51
CA SER A 432 13.54 5.89 15.94
C SER A 432 13.88 6.94 17.01
N ASP A 433 15.10 7.47 16.92
CA ASP A 433 15.60 8.56 17.78
C ASP A 433 15.47 8.29 19.29
N ILE A 434 15.60 7.02 19.71
CA ILE A 434 15.43 6.60 21.11
C ILE A 434 16.32 7.39 22.08
N THR A 435 17.53 7.74 21.65
CA THR A 435 18.49 8.50 22.44
C THR A 435 18.04 9.95 22.69
N SER A 436 17.29 10.55 21.77
CA SER A 436 16.77 11.92 21.93
C SER A 436 15.68 12.04 22.98
N TYR A 437 15.01 10.93 23.29
CA TYR A 437 13.97 10.85 24.31
C TYR A 437 14.51 10.43 25.69
N ALA A 438 15.76 9.98 25.78
CA ALA A 438 16.36 9.57 27.05
C ALA A 438 16.59 10.77 27.99
N ASP A 439 16.23 10.61 29.27
CA ASP A 439 16.47 11.60 30.33
C ASP A 439 17.26 10.95 31.46
N ARG A 440 18.32 11.63 31.92
CA ARG A 440 19.23 11.12 32.96
C ARG A 440 18.55 10.99 34.34
N ASN A 441 17.55 11.84 34.61
CA ASN A 441 16.91 11.93 35.91
C ASN A 441 15.58 11.10 35.95
N HIS A 442 14.90 10.97 34.79
CA HIS A 442 13.54 10.45 34.71
C HIS A 442 13.37 9.27 33.73
N ILE A 443 14.48 8.68 33.22
CA ILE A 443 14.52 7.60 32.20
C ILE A 443 14.10 8.12 30.83
N PHE A 444 13.03 8.89 30.72
CA PHE A 444 12.50 9.45 29.46
C PHE A 444 11.93 10.86 29.65
N SER A 445 11.97 11.67 28.59
CA SER A 445 11.47 13.05 28.56
C SER A 445 9.95 13.10 28.46
N LYS A 446 9.34 14.22 28.88
CA LYS A 446 7.91 14.47 28.69
C LYS A 446 7.58 14.52 27.19
N GLY A 447 6.49 13.86 26.77
CA GLY A 447 6.08 13.81 25.36
C GLY A 447 6.69 12.64 24.56
N THR A 448 7.51 11.80 25.18
CA THR A 448 8.03 10.59 24.53
C THR A 448 6.91 9.69 24.04
N PRO A 449 6.92 9.24 22.77
CA PRO A 449 5.96 8.29 22.24
C PRO A 449 5.89 7.00 23.08
N ILE A 450 4.70 6.42 23.22
CA ILE A 450 4.45 5.31 24.16
C ILE A 450 5.38 4.10 23.94
N HIS A 451 5.63 3.71 22.69
CA HIS A 451 6.52 2.61 22.35
C HIS A 451 7.99 2.93 22.66
N SER A 452 8.44 4.16 22.41
CA SER A 452 9.80 4.62 22.75
C SER A 452 9.98 4.72 24.27
N ARG A 453 8.92 5.14 25.00
CA ARG A 453 8.91 5.12 26.46
C ARG A 453 9.05 3.70 26.99
N GLY A 454 8.28 2.75 26.45
CA GLY A 454 8.41 1.35 26.80
C GLY A 454 9.80 0.77 26.52
N ALA A 455 10.43 1.18 25.42
CA ALA A 455 11.78 0.76 25.06
C ALA A 455 12.86 1.29 26.03
N LEU A 456 12.77 2.57 26.42
CA LEU A 456 13.67 3.14 27.42
C LEU A 456 13.52 2.50 28.80
N LEU A 457 12.28 2.19 29.21
CA LEU A 457 11.99 1.44 30.43
C LEU A 457 12.60 0.04 30.38
N TYR A 458 12.39 -0.68 29.27
CA TYR A 458 12.99 -2.00 29.08
C TYR A 458 14.51 -1.94 29.24
N ASN A 459 15.19 -1.08 28.49
CA ASN A 459 16.65 -0.92 28.57
C ASN A 459 17.13 -0.60 29.99
N TYR A 460 16.41 0.29 30.70
CA TYR A 460 16.74 0.65 32.06
C TYR A 460 16.64 -0.54 33.03
N TYR A 461 15.51 -1.28 32.99
CA TYR A 461 15.27 -2.37 33.94
C TYR A 461 16.09 -3.62 33.62
N VAL A 462 16.35 -3.91 32.35
CA VAL A 462 17.26 -4.99 31.95
C VAL A 462 18.67 -4.71 32.50
N LYS A 463 19.19 -3.49 32.37
CA LYS A 463 20.50 -3.11 32.99
C LYS A 463 20.44 -3.13 34.51
N LYS A 464 19.40 -2.57 35.13
CA LYS A 464 19.26 -2.53 36.58
C LYS A 464 19.23 -3.91 37.23
N LYS A 465 18.63 -4.89 36.55
CA LYS A 465 18.57 -6.29 36.98
C LYS A 465 19.76 -7.14 36.47
N GLN A 466 20.74 -6.51 35.80
CA GLN A 466 21.94 -7.18 35.24
C GLN A 466 21.60 -8.30 34.23
N LEU A 467 20.52 -8.09 33.45
CA LEU A 467 20.04 -9.02 32.44
C LEU A 467 20.55 -8.71 31.03
N ASP A 468 21.35 -7.66 30.88
CA ASP A 468 21.84 -7.15 29.58
C ASP A 468 22.87 -8.08 28.89
N LYS A 469 23.36 -9.09 29.60
CA LYS A 469 24.14 -10.18 29.00
C LYS A 469 23.28 -11.23 28.33
N ARG A 470 22.04 -11.40 28.80
CA ARG A 470 21.08 -12.41 28.31
C ARG A 470 20.10 -11.83 27.31
N TYR A 471 19.66 -10.61 27.52
CA TYR A 471 18.67 -9.93 26.68
C TYR A 471 19.29 -8.71 26.01
N ARG A 472 19.19 -8.65 24.70
CA ARG A 472 19.71 -7.49 23.94
C ARG A 472 18.96 -6.21 24.29
N LEU A 473 19.68 -5.11 24.32
CA LEU A 473 19.09 -3.79 24.50
C LEU A 473 18.47 -3.29 23.19
N ILE A 474 17.38 -2.58 23.30
CA ILE A 474 16.70 -1.96 22.18
C ILE A 474 17.53 -0.77 21.68
N GLN A 475 17.81 -0.73 20.39
CA GLN A 475 18.58 0.30 19.72
C GLN A 475 17.72 1.10 18.74
N ASN A 476 18.31 2.19 18.23
CA ASN A 476 17.68 2.99 17.19
C ASN A 476 17.56 2.19 15.91
N GLY A 477 16.36 2.20 15.30
CA GLY A 477 16.04 1.41 14.11
C GLY A 477 15.43 0.03 14.39
N ASP A 478 15.48 -0.44 15.64
CA ASP A 478 14.93 -1.75 15.99
C ASP A 478 13.41 -1.84 15.79
N LYS A 479 12.98 -3.03 15.40
CA LYS A 479 11.56 -3.45 15.51
C LYS A 479 11.33 -4.02 16.88
N ILE A 480 10.27 -3.57 17.52
CA ILE A 480 9.88 -3.95 18.88
C ILE A 480 8.39 -4.27 18.95
N LYS A 481 7.99 -4.89 20.01
CA LYS A 481 6.60 -5.00 20.44
C LYS A 481 6.40 -4.21 21.72
N PHE A 482 5.24 -3.54 21.89
CA PHE A 482 4.89 -2.90 23.16
C PHE A 482 3.52 -3.34 23.64
N ILE A 483 3.35 -3.40 24.95
CA ILE A 483 2.13 -3.85 25.60
C ILE A 483 1.76 -2.93 26.77
N TYR A 484 0.47 -2.72 26.97
CA TYR A 484 -0.05 -1.97 28.08
C TYR A 484 0.02 -2.77 29.39
N LEU A 485 0.35 -2.09 30.47
CA LEU A 485 0.44 -2.65 31.81
C LEU A 485 -0.50 -1.91 32.77
N ASN A 486 -1.05 -2.66 33.73
CA ASN A 486 -1.67 -2.07 34.91
C ASN A 486 -0.58 -1.38 35.75
N LYS A 487 -0.79 -0.12 36.16
CA LYS A 487 0.17 0.69 36.91
C LYS A 487 0.53 0.15 38.30
N ARG A 488 -0.18 -0.87 38.81
CA ARG A 488 0.14 -1.52 40.09
C ARG A 488 1.38 -2.39 40.06
N ASN A 489 2.10 -2.46 38.94
CA ASN A 489 3.36 -3.17 38.78
C ASN A 489 4.51 -2.45 39.51
N GLU A 490 5.63 -3.17 39.73
CA GLU A 490 6.81 -2.67 40.44
C GLU A 490 7.44 -1.41 39.81
N MET A 491 7.26 -1.20 38.50
CA MET A 491 7.77 -0.06 37.77
C MET A 491 6.85 1.18 37.87
N GLN A 492 5.61 1.01 38.36
CA GLN A 492 4.56 2.03 38.36
C GLN A 492 4.31 2.66 36.99
N GLN A 493 4.56 1.89 35.92
CA GLN A 493 4.43 2.31 34.52
C GLN A 493 3.30 1.57 33.84
N ASN A 494 2.71 2.21 32.80
CA ASN A 494 1.58 1.66 32.07
C ASN A 494 1.95 1.02 30.73
N VAL A 495 3.23 0.85 30.45
CA VAL A 495 3.74 0.28 29.19
C VAL A 495 5.11 -0.33 29.39
N ILE A 496 5.36 -1.40 28.65
CA ILE A 496 6.71 -1.94 28.42
C ILE A 496 6.84 -2.31 26.94
N SER A 497 8.03 -2.12 26.38
CA SER A 497 8.39 -2.67 25.08
C SER A 497 9.43 -3.76 25.25
N PHE A 498 9.52 -4.65 24.27
CA PHE A 498 10.52 -5.70 24.25
C PHE A 498 10.96 -5.95 22.78
N PRO A 499 12.23 -6.22 22.55
CA PRO A 499 12.72 -6.71 21.27
C PRO A 499 12.35 -8.18 21.16
N ASP A 500 12.41 -8.74 19.97
CA ASP A 500 12.14 -10.14 19.74
C ASP A 500 10.70 -10.54 20.17
N ASP A 501 10.42 -11.83 20.27
CA ASP A 501 9.05 -12.29 20.46
C ASP A 501 8.73 -12.67 21.93
N LYS A 502 9.59 -12.31 22.89
CA LYS A 502 9.37 -12.67 24.30
C LYS A 502 9.62 -11.51 25.26
N LEU A 503 8.62 -11.20 26.08
CA LEU A 503 8.82 -10.35 27.24
C LEU A 503 9.57 -11.13 28.32
N PRO A 504 10.77 -10.69 28.81
CA PRO A 504 11.52 -11.43 29.80
C PRO A 504 10.73 -11.71 31.09
N ASP A 505 10.65 -12.97 31.48
CA ASP A 505 9.91 -13.40 32.70
C ASP A 505 10.52 -12.80 33.95
N GLU A 506 11.85 -12.59 33.98
CA GLU A 506 12.61 -11.99 35.07
C GLU A 506 12.21 -10.55 35.38
N LEU A 507 11.53 -9.87 34.44
CA LEU A 507 10.96 -8.55 34.71
C LEU A 507 9.71 -8.64 35.59
N GLY A 508 9.06 -9.81 35.70
CA GLY A 508 7.90 -10.05 36.55
C GLY A 508 6.64 -9.34 36.11
N LEU A 509 6.55 -8.95 34.83
CA LEU A 509 5.49 -8.08 34.31
C LEU A 509 4.30 -8.82 33.71
N ASN A 510 4.43 -10.09 33.36
CA ASN A 510 3.38 -10.86 32.68
C ASN A 510 2.02 -10.83 33.42
N LYS A 511 2.03 -10.87 34.76
CA LYS A 511 0.83 -10.80 35.60
C LYS A 511 0.17 -9.39 35.67
N TYR A 512 0.84 -8.39 35.15
CA TYR A 512 0.37 -7.00 35.14
C TYR A 512 -0.08 -6.52 33.76
N ILE A 513 -0.14 -7.41 32.76
CA ILE A 513 -0.63 -7.07 31.44
C ILE A 513 -2.09 -6.65 31.54
N ASP A 514 -2.40 -5.47 30.99
CA ASP A 514 -3.76 -4.95 30.92
C ASP A 514 -4.42 -5.42 29.61
N TYR A 515 -4.92 -6.64 29.61
CA TYR A 515 -5.55 -7.26 28.44
C TYR A 515 -6.80 -6.52 27.98
N ASP A 516 -7.57 -5.92 28.87
CA ASP A 516 -8.77 -5.17 28.50
C ASP A 516 -8.40 -3.88 27.76
N LEU A 517 -7.44 -3.11 28.28
CA LEU A 517 -6.93 -1.94 27.59
C LEU A 517 -6.21 -2.32 26.29
N GLN A 518 -5.45 -3.42 26.29
CA GLN A 518 -4.78 -3.91 25.10
C GLN A 518 -5.79 -4.28 24.01
N PHE A 519 -6.83 -5.04 24.33
CA PHE A 519 -7.93 -5.39 23.41
C PHE A 519 -8.63 -4.14 22.88
N GLN A 520 -8.98 -3.21 23.76
CA GLN A 520 -9.60 -1.95 23.39
C GLN A 520 -8.77 -1.23 22.32
N LYS A 521 -7.45 -1.10 22.53
CA LYS A 521 -6.57 -0.33 21.65
C LYS A 521 -6.17 -1.05 20.37
N THR A 522 -5.99 -2.38 20.41
CA THR A 522 -5.52 -3.15 19.25
C THR A 522 -6.65 -3.56 18.31
N PHE A 523 -7.83 -3.79 18.83
CA PHE A 523 -8.93 -4.40 18.09
C PHE A 523 -10.21 -3.55 18.12
N LEU A 524 -10.70 -3.18 19.30
CA LEU A 524 -12.03 -2.60 19.41
C LEU A 524 -12.09 -1.15 18.91
N ASP A 525 -11.15 -0.26 19.31
CA ASP A 525 -11.11 1.12 18.80
C ASP A 525 -11.06 1.19 17.26
N PRO A 526 -10.19 0.43 16.55
CA PRO A 526 -10.20 0.37 15.09
C PRO A 526 -11.49 -0.16 14.46
N LEU A 527 -12.08 -1.21 15.07
CA LEU A 527 -13.32 -1.83 14.58
C LEU A 527 -14.53 -0.90 14.79
N ASP A 528 -14.58 -0.21 15.92
CA ASP A 528 -15.65 0.72 16.28
C ASP A 528 -15.79 1.89 15.29
N ILE A 529 -14.67 2.32 14.67
CA ILE A 529 -14.72 3.31 13.59
C ILE A 529 -15.53 2.78 12.39
N ILE A 530 -15.40 1.50 12.08
CA ILE A 530 -16.13 0.87 10.98
C ILE A 530 -17.61 0.70 11.36
N LEU A 531 -17.88 0.17 12.55
CA LEU A 531 -19.24 -0.05 13.03
C LEU A 531 -20.03 1.27 13.10
N LYS A 532 -19.42 2.33 13.64
CA LYS A 532 -20.03 3.68 13.68
C LYS A 532 -20.33 4.25 12.29
N SER A 533 -19.47 3.96 11.29
CA SER A 533 -19.71 4.43 9.92
C SER A 533 -20.98 3.84 9.30
N ILE A 534 -21.39 2.67 9.77
CA ILE A 534 -22.62 1.98 9.35
C ILE A 534 -23.74 2.03 10.42
N LYS A 535 -23.56 2.86 11.46
CA LYS A 535 -24.50 3.07 12.57
C LYS A 535 -24.72 1.83 13.44
N TRP A 536 -23.73 0.94 13.53
CA TRP A 536 -23.73 -0.23 14.41
C TRP A 536 -22.91 0.03 15.68
N GLN A 537 -23.13 -0.83 16.69
CA GLN A 537 -22.43 -0.79 17.96
C GLN A 537 -21.70 -2.10 18.23
N ALA A 538 -20.55 -2.00 18.91
CA ALA A 538 -19.72 -3.17 19.24
C ALA A 538 -20.33 -4.05 20.34
N GLU A 539 -21.17 -3.47 21.22
CA GLU A 539 -21.85 -4.16 22.32
C GLU A 539 -23.36 -3.96 22.19
N PRO A 540 -24.17 -4.95 22.57
CA PRO A 540 -25.63 -4.77 22.59
C PRO A 540 -26.03 -3.63 23.52
N VAL A 541 -26.85 -2.71 23.02
CA VAL A 541 -27.49 -1.70 23.87
C VAL A 541 -28.73 -2.34 24.45
N ALA A 542 -28.81 -2.40 25.79
CA ALA A 542 -30.04 -2.81 26.45
C ALA A 542 -31.17 -1.85 26.08
N ASN A 543 -32.12 -2.30 25.26
CA ASN A 543 -33.35 -1.56 25.02
C ASN A 543 -34.29 -1.76 26.19
N LEU A 544 -35.09 -0.74 26.50
CA LEU A 544 -36.16 -0.84 27.53
C LEU A 544 -37.10 -2.02 27.26
N GLU A 545 -37.24 -2.46 26.01
CA GLU A 545 -38.04 -3.63 25.60
C GLU A 545 -37.45 -4.96 26.13
N ASP A 546 -36.12 -5.05 26.32
CA ASP A 546 -35.46 -6.25 26.86
C ASP A 546 -35.75 -6.45 28.35
N PHE A 547 -36.29 -5.43 29.05
CA PHE A 547 -36.71 -5.52 30.45
C PHE A 547 -38.14 -5.98 30.63
N PHE A 548 -38.92 -6.11 29.55
CA PHE A 548 -40.32 -6.48 29.59
C PHE A 548 -40.65 -7.84 28.99
N VAL A 549 -39.61 -8.66 28.71
CA VAL A 549 -39.75 -10.06 28.22
C VAL A 549 -39.58 -11.06 29.35
#